data_6b443f2d465193ea7ec5226a4daddb3f
#
_entry.id   6b443f2d465193ea7ec5226a4daddb3f
#
_cell.length_a   1.000
_cell.length_b   1.000
_cell.length_c   1.000
_cell.angle_alpha   90.00
_cell.angle_beta   90.00
_cell.angle_gamma   90.00
#
_symmetry.space_group_name_H-M   'P 1'
#
loop_
_entity.id
_entity.type
_entity.pdbx_description
1 polymer ?
#
loop_
_entity_poly.entity_id
_entity_poly.type
_entity_poly.pdbx_seq_one_letter_code
_entity_poly.pdbx_strand_id
1 'polypeptide(L)'
;MPLDVQHYRSQFPVTESSIYMNHAAVAPISQRVRDAMVGLLDEVQHFGAEHWQLWVETYRGVRRSLAQLINAEPDEIAFAKNTSEGISSFANGLDWQPGDEVVSIEGEFPANFYPWKALEKRGVVLRLVPAEEGRVSQESILRALTP
;
A
#
# COMPACT_ATOMS: atom_id res chain seq x y z
N MET A 1 -26.22 -11.53 -6.08
CA MET A 1 -26.49 -12.20 -4.78
C MET A 1 -26.29 -11.18 -3.68
N PRO A 2 -27.16 -11.07 -2.67
CA PRO A 2 -26.91 -10.20 -1.53
C PRO A 2 -25.68 -10.69 -0.78
N LEU A 3 -24.87 -9.75 -0.25
CA LEU A 3 -23.68 -10.04 0.54
C LEU A 3 -24.08 -10.71 1.86
N ASP A 4 -23.51 -11.87 2.15
CA ASP A 4 -23.68 -12.52 3.46
C ASP A 4 -22.78 -11.84 4.50
N VAL A 5 -23.31 -10.78 5.10
CA VAL A 5 -22.63 -9.96 6.10
C VAL A 5 -22.18 -10.79 7.30
N GLN A 6 -23.02 -11.75 7.73
CA GLN A 6 -22.73 -12.57 8.91
C GLN A 6 -21.54 -13.51 8.66
N HIS A 7 -21.48 -14.12 7.49
CA HIS A 7 -20.35 -14.92 7.07
C HIS A 7 -19.04 -14.09 7.06
N TYR A 8 -19.05 -12.89 6.48
CA TYR A 8 -17.86 -12.06 6.45
C TYR A 8 -17.45 -11.55 7.83
N ARG A 9 -18.42 -11.20 8.69
CA ARG A 9 -18.10 -10.78 10.07
C ARG A 9 -17.43 -11.89 10.87
N SER A 10 -17.85 -13.15 10.72
CA SER A 10 -17.26 -14.29 11.42
C SER A 10 -15.79 -14.54 11.05
N GLN A 11 -15.33 -14.00 9.90
CA GLN A 11 -13.93 -14.07 9.52
C GLN A 11 -13.03 -13.10 10.30
N PHE A 12 -13.60 -12.15 11.04
CA PHE A 12 -12.87 -11.11 11.77
C PHE A 12 -13.21 -11.14 13.27
N PRO A 13 -12.49 -11.93 14.10
CA PRO A 13 -12.78 -12.07 15.53
C PRO A 13 -12.85 -10.76 16.33
N VAL A 14 -12.16 -9.70 15.86
CA VAL A 14 -12.23 -8.37 16.48
C VAL A 14 -13.67 -7.84 16.55
N THR A 15 -14.55 -8.27 15.66
CA THR A 15 -15.96 -7.85 15.63
C THR A 15 -16.82 -8.44 16.73
N GLU A 16 -16.31 -9.41 17.48
CA GLU A 16 -17.00 -10.02 18.65
C GLU A 16 -16.92 -9.10 19.87
N SER A 17 -15.81 -8.34 19.99
CA SER A 17 -15.54 -7.53 21.18
C SER A 17 -15.61 -6.02 20.92
N SER A 18 -15.57 -5.57 19.65
CA SER A 18 -15.54 -4.15 19.32
C SER A 18 -16.12 -3.82 17.96
N ILE A 19 -16.52 -2.54 17.80
CA ILE A 19 -16.78 -1.94 16.49
C ILE A 19 -15.46 -1.32 16.02
N TYR A 20 -14.68 -2.10 15.27
CA TYR A 20 -13.38 -1.67 14.80
C TYR A 20 -13.51 -0.79 13.55
N MET A 21 -13.03 0.45 13.62
CA MET A 21 -13.13 1.44 12.53
C MET A 21 -11.78 2.02 12.09
N ASN A 22 -10.67 1.61 12.71
CA ASN A 22 -9.34 2.18 12.42
C ASN A 22 -8.56 1.37 11.38
N HIS A 23 -9.18 1.09 10.22
CA HIS A 23 -8.54 0.32 9.14
C HIS A 23 -7.39 1.09 8.46
N ALA A 24 -7.40 2.43 8.55
CA ALA A 24 -6.33 3.26 8.00
C ALA A 24 -4.99 3.09 8.73
N ALA A 25 -5.03 2.72 10.02
CA ALA A 25 -3.81 2.45 10.78
C ALA A 25 -3.36 0.98 10.60
N VAL A 26 -4.02 0.05 11.28
CA VAL A 26 -3.74 -1.39 11.17
C VAL A 26 -5.06 -2.13 10.96
N ALA A 27 -5.29 -2.63 9.77
CA ALA A 27 -6.47 -3.43 9.50
C ALA A 27 -6.37 -4.80 10.19
N PRO A 28 -7.45 -5.30 10.82
CA PRO A 28 -7.49 -6.65 11.35
C PRO A 28 -7.32 -7.67 10.23
N ILE A 29 -6.54 -8.71 10.48
CA ILE A 29 -6.43 -9.83 9.55
C ILE A 29 -7.63 -10.77 9.73
N SER A 30 -8.09 -11.34 8.62
CA SER A 30 -9.14 -12.37 8.68
C SER A 30 -8.61 -13.71 9.14
N GLN A 31 -9.50 -14.59 9.61
CA GLN A 31 -9.16 -15.96 9.97
C GLN A 31 -8.48 -16.69 8.80
N ARG A 32 -8.97 -16.50 7.57
CA ARG A 32 -8.36 -17.09 6.37
C ARG A 32 -6.91 -16.65 6.15
N VAL A 33 -6.60 -15.36 6.38
CA VAL A 33 -5.23 -14.85 6.26
C VAL A 33 -4.35 -15.46 7.34
N ARG A 34 -4.83 -15.50 8.60
CA ARG A 34 -4.11 -16.14 9.69
C ARG A 34 -3.78 -17.60 9.39
N ASP A 35 -4.76 -18.36 8.93
CA ASP A 35 -4.59 -19.80 8.68
C ASP A 35 -3.63 -20.05 7.52
N ALA A 36 -3.65 -19.22 6.48
CA ALA A 36 -2.67 -19.30 5.39
C ALA A 36 -1.24 -18.99 5.86
N MET A 37 -1.07 -18.01 6.76
CA MET A 37 0.24 -17.68 7.33
C MET A 37 0.77 -18.81 8.22
N VAL A 38 -0.09 -19.40 9.07
CA VAL A 38 0.28 -20.54 9.91
C VAL A 38 0.64 -21.73 9.04
N GLY A 39 -0.16 -22.04 8.02
CA GLY A 39 0.12 -23.13 7.09
C GLY A 39 1.47 -23.00 6.39
N LEU A 40 1.85 -21.78 5.97
CA LEU A 40 3.18 -21.51 5.39
C LEU A 40 4.30 -21.73 6.42
N LEU A 41 4.11 -21.28 7.68
CA LEU A 41 5.10 -21.48 8.73
C LEU A 41 5.30 -22.97 9.04
N ASP A 42 4.22 -23.73 9.14
CA ASP A 42 4.26 -25.17 9.36
C ASP A 42 4.97 -25.89 8.19
N GLU A 43 4.68 -25.49 6.96
CA GLU A 43 5.32 -26.04 5.77
C GLU A 43 6.83 -25.77 5.77
N VAL A 44 7.23 -24.52 6.01
CA VAL A 44 8.66 -24.15 6.06
C VAL A 44 9.38 -24.89 7.20
N GLN A 45 8.72 -25.06 8.35
CA GLN A 45 9.28 -25.77 9.50
C GLN A 45 9.54 -27.24 9.19
N HIS A 46 8.64 -27.91 8.49
CA HIS A 46 8.72 -29.36 8.24
C HIS A 46 9.50 -29.73 6.98
N PHE A 47 9.45 -28.89 5.94
CA PHE A 47 9.95 -29.21 4.62
C PHE A 47 11.01 -28.22 4.12
N GLY A 48 11.27 -27.13 4.85
CA GLY A 48 12.19 -26.09 4.40
C GLY A 48 11.75 -25.52 3.04
N ALA A 49 12.61 -25.58 2.04
CA ALA A 49 12.34 -25.09 0.71
C ALA A 49 11.93 -26.19 -0.30
N GLU A 50 11.59 -27.40 0.17
CA GLU A 50 11.29 -28.53 -0.71
C GLU A 50 10.16 -28.21 -1.70
N HIS A 51 9.15 -27.50 -1.25
CA HIS A 51 7.98 -27.14 -2.04
C HIS A 51 7.97 -25.68 -2.53
N TRP A 52 9.13 -25.05 -2.66
CA TRP A 52 9.24 -23.63 -3.04
C TRP A 52 8.50 -23.28 -4.34
N GLN A 53 8.30 -24.23 -5.24
CA GLN A 53 7.53 -24.02 -6.49
C GLN A 53 6.08 -23.65 -6.22
N LEU A 54 5.45 -24.19 -5.16
CA LEU A 54 4.08 -23.82 -4.75
C LEU A 54 4.02 -22.37 -4.25
N TRP A 55 5.07 -21.89 -3.60
CA TRP A 55 5.15 -20.49 -3.18
C TRP A 55 5.25 -19.56 -4.38
N VAL A 56 6.05 -19.93 -5.39
CA VAL A 56 6.15 -19.16 -6.65
C VAL A 56 4.80 -19.13 -7.38
N GLU A 57 4.09 -20.24 -7.43
CA GLU A 57 2.77 -20.31 -8.06
C GLU A 57 1.75 -19.46 -7.30
N THR A 58 1.76 -19.51 -5.97
CA THR A 58 0.93 -18.66 -5.10
C THR A 58 1.23 -17.19 -5.35
N TYR A 59 2.51 -16.80 -5.35
CA TYR A 59 2.95 -15.44 -5.66
C TYR A 59 2.43 -14.96 -7.03
N ARG A 60 2.59 -15.78 -8.08
CA ARG A 60 2.07 -15.47 -9.42
C ARG A 60 0.54 -15.37 -9.43
N GLY A 61 -0.14 -16.24 -8.69
CA GLY A 61 -1.60 -16.21 -8.53
C GLY A 61 -2.09 -14.92 -7.92
N VAL A 62 -1.45 -14.46 -6.84
CA VAL A 62 -1.79 -13.20 -6.18
C VAL A 62 -1.55 -12.01 -7.12
N ARG A 63 -0.44 -11.97 -7.86
CA ARG A 63 -0.19 -10.92 -8.86
C ARG A 63 -1.31 -10.84 -9.90
N ARG A 64 -1.74 -11.99 -10.46
CA ARG A 64 -2.88 -12.02 -11.40
C ARG A 64 -4.16 -11.50 -10.78
N SER A 65 -4.47 -11.90 -9.55
CA SER A 65 -5.70 -11.47 -8.87
C SER A 65 -5.69 -9.96 -8.57
N LEU A 66 -4.55 -9.41 -8.17
CA LEU A 66 -4.39 -7.97 -7.93
C LEU A 66 -4.47 -7.18 -9.24
N ALA A 67 -3.84 -7.66 -10.31
CA ALA A 67 -3.93 -7.05 -11.62
C ALA A 67 -5.38 -6.95 -12.10
N GLN A 68 -6.15 -8.04 -11.99
CA GLN A 68 -7.58 -8.04 -12.32
C GLN A 68 -8.37 -7.04 -11.48
N LEU A 69 -8.06 -6.92 -10.17
CA LEU A 69 -8.78 -6.02 -9.26
C LEU A 69 -8.64 -4.54 -9.66
N ILE A 70 -7.47 -4.15 -10.19
CA ILE A 70 -7.17 -2.76 -10.55
C ILE A 70 -7.13 -2.52 -12.06
N ASN A 71 -7.54 -3.51 -12.87
CA ASN A 71 -7.53 -3.47 -14.34
C ASN A 71 -6.12 -3.17 -14.91
N ALA A 72 -5.14 -3.92 -14.42
CA ALA A 72 -3.74 -3.88 -14.84
C ALA A 72 -3.27 -5.25 -15.35
N GLU A 73 -2.07 -5.30 -15.94
CA GLU A 73 -1.39 -6.55 -16.28
C GLU A 73 -0.58 -7.09 -15.09
N PRO A 74 -0.39 -8.42 -14.96
CA PRO A 74 0.36 -9.00 -13.85
C PRO A 74 1.80 -8.47 -13.72
N ASP A 75 2.42 -8.05 -14.81
CA ASP A 75 3.78 -7.51 -14.82
C ASP A 75 3.87 -6.06 -14.31
N GLU A 76 2.73 -5.38 -14.20
CA GLU A 76 2.62 -4.06 -13.59
C GLU A 76 2.45 -4.12 -12.06
N ILE A 77 2.34 -5.33 -11.47
CA ILE A 77 2.18 -5.53 -10.03
C ILE A 77 3.53 -5.84 -9.39
N ALA A 78 3.97 -4.99 -8.47
CA ALA A 78 5.11 -5.23 -7.61
C ALA A 78 4.66 -5.32 -6.14
N PHE A 79 5.28 -6.20 -5.36
CA PHE A 79 5.04 -6.28 -3.92
C PHE A 79 6.04 -5.41 -3.18
N ALA A 80 5.54 -4.62 -2.25
CA ALA A 80 6.33 -3.88 -1.29
C ALA A 80 5.86 -4.26 0.13
N LYS A 81 6.77 -4.27 1.09
CA LYS A 81 6.43 -4.66 2.47
C LYS A 81 5.58 -3.62 3.21
N ASN A 82 5.61 -2.37 2.75
CA ASN A 82 4.81 -1.26 3.29
C ASN A 82 4.78 -0.08 2.31
N THR A 83 3.91 0.90 2.59
CA THR A 83 3.74 2.11 1.78
C THR A 83 5.03 2.92 1.65
N SER A 84 5.81 3.06 2.73
CA SER A 84 7.08 3.82 2.70
C SER A 84 8.08 3.24 1.70
N GLU A 85 8.21 1.91 1.65
CA GLU A 85 9.07 1.23 0.69
C GLU A 85 8.56 1.42 -0.75
N GLY A 86 7.27 1.25 -0.96
CA GLY A 86 6.66 1.42 -2.30
C GLY A 86 6.89 2.83 -2.84
N ILE A 87 6.56 3.86 -2.06
CA ILE A 87 6.76 5.25 -2.46
C ILE A 87 8.25 5.58 -2.61
N SER A 88 9.12 5.11 -1.71
CA SER A 88 10.56 5.34 -1.82
C SER A 88 11.15 4.68 -3.06
N SER A 89 10.72 3.47 -3.40
CA SER A 89 11.18 2.78 -4.61
C SER A 89 10.78 3.54 -5.87
N PHE A 90 9.53 4.02 -5.94
CA PHE A 90 9.05 4.84 -7.04
C PHE A 90 9.83 6.16 -7.10
N ALA A 91 9.92 6.90 -5.99
CA ALA A 91 10.61 8.18 -5.92
C ALA A 91 12.09 8.10 -6.35
N ASN A 92 12.79 7.02 -5.95
CA ASN A 92 14.19 6.84 -6.33
C ASN A 92 14.38 6.25 -7.72
N GLY A 93 13.35 5.66 -8.31
CA GLY A 93 13.38 5.08 -9.65
C GLY A 93 13.24 6.09 -10.79
N LEU A 94 12.82 7.32 -10.48
CA LEU A 94 12.69 8.39 -11.48
C LEU A 94 14.01 9.14 -11.70
N ASP A 95 14.24 9.58 -12.93
CA ASP A 95 15.41 10.35 -13.32
C ASP A 95 15.19 11.85 -13.08
N TRP A 96 15.27 12.25 -11.82
CA TRP A 96 15.07 13.62 -11.38
C TRP A 96 16.18 14.56 -11.83
N GLN A 97 15.77 15.74 -12.30
CA GLN A 97 16.66 16.86 -12.61
C GLN A 97 16.54 17.95 -11.53
N PRO A 98 17.61 18.71 -11.25
CA PRO A 98 17.51 19.88 -10.37
C PRO A 98 16.44 20.86 -10.89
N GLY A 99 15.51 21.24 -10.03
CA GLY A 99 14.37 22.10 -10.36
C GLY A 99 13.08 21.35 -10.65
N ASP A 100 13.10 20.02 -10.82
CA ASP A 100 11.87 19.23 -10.87
C ASP A 100 11.06 19.42 -9.60
N GLU A 101 9.74 19.32 -9.72
CA GLU A 101 8.82 19.61 -8.63
C GLU A 101 7.95 18.40 -8.28
N VAL A 102 7.73 18.21 -6.98
CA VAL A 102 6.74 17.30 -6.44
C VAL A 102 5.72 18.12 -5.67
N VAL A 103 4.44 17.99 -6.01
CA VAL A 103 3.33 18.61 -5.27
C VAL A 103 2.76 17.59 -4.28
N SER A 104 2.71 17.96 -3.02
CA SER A 104 2.08 17.20 -1.94
C SER A 104 1.24 18.13 -1.07
N ILE A 105 0.61 17.60 -0.03
CA ILE A 105 -0.24 18.37 0.87
C ILE A 105 0.38 18.50 2.25
N GLU A 106 0.08 19.58 2.97
CA GLU A 106 0.46 19.71 4.38
C GLU A 106 -0.29 18.70 5.23
N GLY A 107 0.40 18.16 6.25
CA GLY A 107 -0.19 17.20 7.17
C GLY A 107 -0.25 15.76 6.64
N GLU A 108 0.41 15.48 5.51
CA GLU A 108 0.54 14.11 5.00
C GLU A 108 1.19 13.15 6.00
N PHE A 109 0.78 11.90 5.92
CA PHE A 109 1.40 10.86 6.72
C PHE A 109 2.89 10.70 6.36
N PRO A 110 3.77 10.43 7.33
CA PRO A 110 5.22 10.33 7.11
C PRO A 110 5.64 9.46 5.92
N ALA A 111 4.93 8.36 5.68
CA ALA A 111 5.21 7.48 4.54
C ALA A 111 5.08 8.17 3.17
N ASN A 112 4.19 9.17 3.07
CA ASN A 112 3.95 9.94 1.84
C ASN A 112 4.60 11.33 1.86
N PHE A 113 5.39 11.66 2.87
CA PHE A 113 6.14 12.92 2.98
C PHE A 113 7.64 12.71 2.82
N TYR A 114 8.25 11.87 3.66
CA TYR A 114 9.71 11.75 3.72
C TYR A 114 10.38 11.23 2.44
N PRO A 115 9.81 10.32 1.64
CA PRO A 115 10.43 9.91 0.39
C PRO A 115 10.64 11.08 -0.58
N TRP A 116 9.67 11.97 -0.67
CA TRP A 116 9.73 13.17 -1.53
C TRP A 116 10.66 14.22 -0.94
N LYS A 117 10.59 14.45 0.37
CA LYS A 117 11.48 15.35 1.10
C LYS A 117 12.96 14.98 0.92
N ALA A 118 13.27 13.69 0.85
CA ALA A 118 14.63 13.23 0.64
C ALA A 118 15.22 13.64 -0.72
N LEU A 119 14.37 13.87 -1.74
CA LEU A 119 14.79 14.28 -3.08
C LEU A 119 15.31 15.73 -3.14
N GLU A 120 15.05 16.56 -2.13
CA GLU A 120 15.60 17.92 -2.05
C GLU A 120 17.14 17.92 -2.10
N LYS A 121 17.78 16.86 -1.60
CA LYS A 121 19.24 16.67 -1.73
C LYS A 121 19.72 16.53 -3.18
N ARG A 122 18.79 16.21 -4.09
CA ARG A 122 19.04 16.09 -5.53
C ARG A 122 18.60 17.33 -6.30
N GLY A 123 18.15 18.39 -5.60
CA GLY A 123 17.67 19.64 -6.19
C GLY A 123 16.18 19.62 -6.59
N VAL A 124 15.45 18.58 -6.22
CA VAL A 124 13.98 18.53 -6.44
C VAL A 124 13.28 19.43 -5.44
N VAL A 125 12.26 20.15 -5.86
CA VAL A 125 11.48 21.06 -5.03
C VAL A 125 10.22 20.37 -4.54
N LEU A 126 10.07 20.24 -3.22
CA LEU A 126 8.82 19.74 -2.64
C LEU A 126 7.88 20.92 -2.33
N ARG A 127 6.80 21.02 -3.10
CA ARG A 127 5.72 22.00 -2.87
C ARG A 127 4.63 21.40 -2.01
N LEU A 128 4.35 22.03 -0.86
CA LEU A 128 3.27 21.62 0.02
C LEU A 128 2.07 22.55 -0.15
N VAL A 129 0.93 21.98 -0.50
CA VAL A 129 -0.34 22.68 -0.58
C VAL A 129 -0.94 22.75 0.82
N PRO A 130 -1.26 23.94 1.35
CA PRO A 130 -1.86 24.09 2.67
C PRO A 130 -3.20 23.37 2.79
N ALA A 131 -3.43 22.76 3.95
CA ALA A 131 -4.71 22.19 4.30
C ALA A 131 -5.50 23.21 5.16
N GLU A 132 -6.68 23.63 4.70
CA GLU A 132 -7.60 24.47 5.43
C GLU A 132 -8.59 23.58 6.19
N GLU A 133 -8.61 23.67 7.52
CA GLU A 133 -9.44 22.82 8.40
C GLU A 133 -9.30 21.31 8.08
N GLY A 134 -8.09 20.86 7.73
CA GLY A 134 -7.80 19.46 7.38
C GLY A 134 -8.30 19.03 5.99
N ARG A 135 -8.67 19.99 5.14
CA ARG A 135 -9.12 19.74 3.75
C ARG A 135 -8.25 20.47 2.76
N VAL A 136 -8.02 19.84 1.63
CA VAL A 136 -7.32 20.45 0.49
C VAL A 136 -8.26 20.44 -0.70
N SER A 137 -8.45 21.61 -1.32
CA SER A 137 -9.27 21.71 -2.52
C SER A 137 -8.52 21.26 -3.76
N GLN A 138 -9.23 20.68 -4.71
CA GLN A 138 -8.65 20.35 -6.02
C GLN A 138 -8.06 21.59 -6.71
N GLU A 139 -8.70 22.74 -6.56
CA GLU A 139 -8.24 24.01 -7.13
C GLU A 139 -6.88 24.43 -6.54
N SER A 140 -6.68 24.27 -5.23
CA SER A 140 -5.39 24.57 -4.59
C SER A 140 -4.27 23.67 -5.09
N ILE A 141 -4.56 22.38 -5.33
CA ILE A 141 -3.59 21.45 -5.94
C ILE A 141 -3.26 21.88 -7.37
N LEU A 142 -4.27 22.17 -8.19
CA LEU A 142 -4.07 22.58 -9.59
C LEU A 142 -3.26 23.88 -9.70
N ARG A 143 -3.46 24.83 -8.78
CA ARG A 143 -2.68 26.08 -8.73
C ARG A 143 -1.21 25.86 -8.35
N ALA A 144 -0.90 24.79 -7.65
CA ALA A 144 0.47 24.45 -7.27
C ALA A 144 1.26 23.77 -8.38
N LEU A 145 0.59 23.29 -9.44
CA LEU A 145 1.24 22.70 -10.60
C LEU A 145 1.83 23.81 -11.47
N THR A 146 3.08 23.64 -11.87
CA THR A 146 3.78 24.50 -12.84
C THR A 146 3.81 23.83 -14.21
N PRO A 147 3.97 24.61 -15.28
CA PRO A 147 4.15 24.08 -16.64
C PRO A 147 5.39 23.21 -16.78
#